data_af228f10d225cb6a67dcab4886877ae5
#
_entry.id   af228f10d225cb6a67dcab4886877ae5
#
_cell.length_a   1.000
_cell.length_b   1.000
_cell.length_c   1.000
_cell.angle_alpha   90.00
_cell.angle_beta   90.00
_cell.angle_gamma   90.00
#
_symmetry.space_group_name_H-M   'P 1'
#
loop_
_entity.id
_entity.type
_entity.pdbx_description
1 polymer ?
#
loop_
_entity_poly.entity_id
_entity_poly.type
_entity_poly.pdbx_seq_one_letter_code
_entity_poly.pdbx_strand_id
1 'polypeptide(L)'
;FAQAKVDAAQRLTSQYMTDTLQITLHQTEGWGYERIMRLTEAWQQTQKEYTPALNSNDPAADVMQEHMDRVLAQIIGGKQELRPFSERYHELRKVTYGR
;
A
#
# COMPACT_ATOMS: atom_id res chain seq x y z
N PHE A 1 -10.64 10.75 21.10
CA PHE A 1 -10.65 11.94 20.26
C PHE A 1 -9.61 11.86 19.16
N ALA A 2 -8.33 11.85 19.58
CA ALA A 2 -7.26 11.84 18.61
C ALA A 2 -7.37 10.61 17.70
N GLN A 3 -7.71 9.46 18.27
CA GLN A 3 -7.82 8.24 17.50
C GLN A 3 -8.95 8.34 16.49
N ALA A 4 -10.07 8.94 16.88
CA ALA A 4 -11.19 9.08 15.96
C ALA A 4 -10.84 9.97 14.79
N LYS A 5 -10.07 11.04 15.04
CA LYS A 5 -9.64 11.92 13.96
C LYS A 5 -8.66 11.23 13.03
N VAL A 6 -7.74 10.45 13.58
CA VAL A 6 -6.79 9.70 12.78
C VAL A 6 -7.51 8.68 11.91
N ASP A 7 -8.47 7.96 12.50
CA ASP A 7 -9.22 6.97 11.75
C ASP A 7 -10.00 7.61 10.62
N ALA A 8 -10.63 8.76 10.89
CA ALA A 8 -11.38 9.46 9.86
C ALA A 8 -10.48 9.92 8.73
N ALA A 9 -9.31 10.46 9.06
CA ALA A 9 -8.36 10.91 8.06
C ALA A 9 -7.88 9.73 7.20
N GLN A 10 -7.63 8.60 7.83
CA GLN A 10 -7.17 7.41 7.10
C GLN A 10 -8.26 6.90 6.16
N ARG A 11 -9.52 6.88 6.62
CA ARG A 11 -10.61 6.45 5.77
C ARG A 11 -10.79 7.39 4.59
N LEU A 12 -10.69 8.68 4.84
CA LEU A 12 -10.82 9.67 3.77
C LEU A 12 -9.71 9.49 2.73
N THR A 13 -8.48 9.32 3.19
CA THR A 13 -7.36 9.11 2.30
C THR A 13 -7.54 7.84 1.47
N SER A 14 -7.95 6.75 2.13
CA SER A 14 -8.16 5.49 1.44
C SER A 14 -9.26 5.60 0.40
N GLN A 15 -10.34 6.29 0.74
CA GLN A 15 -11.44 6.49 -0.21
C GLN A 15 -10.97 7.30 -1.41
N TYR A 16 -10.24 8.38 -1.15
CA TYR A 16 -9.72 9.22 -2.22
C TYR A 16 -8.80 8.44 -3.15
N MET A 17 -7.90 7.65 -2.58
CA MET A 17 -6.98 6.85 -3.39
C MET A 17 -7.72 5.82 -4.22
N THR A 18 -8.72 5.17 -3.62
CA THR A 18 -9.51 4.19 -4.35
C THR A 18 -10.27 4.84 -5.50
N ASP A 19 -10.93 5.96 -5.22
CA ASP A 19 -11.71 6.63 -6.24
C ASP A 19 -10.84 7.11 -7.38
N THR A 20 -9.70 7.71 -7.07
CA THR A 20 -8.85 8.25 -8.12
C THR A 20 -8.21 7.16 -8.95
N LEU A 21 -7.89 6.02 -8.33
CA LEU A 21 -7.38 4.88 -9.10
C LEU A 21 -8.44 4.39 -10.08
N GLN A 22 -9.68 4.24 -9.63
CA GLN A 22 -10.74 3.77 -10.50
C GLN A 22 -11.02 4.74 -11.63
N ILE A 23 -11.03 6.04 -11.31
CA ILE A 23 -11.24 7.06 -12.34
C ILE A 23 -10.10 7.00 -13.36
N THR A 24 -8.87 6.88 -12.90
CA THR A 24 -7.73 6.84 -13.80
C THR A 24 -7.79 5.64 -14.74
N LEU A 25 -8.11 4.47 -14.18
CA LEU A 25 -8.20 3.27 -15.01
C LEU A 25 -9.29 3.42 -16.07
N HIS A 26 -10.40 4.03 -15.70
CA HIS A 26 -11.45 4.28 -16.67
C HIS A 26 -11.00 5.23 -17.77
N GLN A 27 -10.34 6.32 -17.40
CA GLN A 27 -9.95 7.34 -18.35
C GLN A 27 -8.77 6.93 -19.23
N THR A 28 -7.81 6.22 -18.68
CA THR A 28 -6.60 5.87 -19.43
C THR A 28 -6.69 4.53 -20.12
N GLU A 29 -7.40 3.57 -19.54
CA GLU A 29 -7.46 2.21 -20.06
C GLU A 29 -8.82 1.86 -20.65
N GLY A 30 -9.81 2.72 -20.46
CA GLY A 30 -11.15 2.45 -20.96
C GLY A 30 -11.88 1.34 -20.23
N TRP A 31 -11.44 1.02 -19.01
CA TRP A 31 -12.05 -0.05 -18.24
C TRP A 31 -13.43 0.33 -17.73
N GLY A 32 -14.34 -0.64 -17.78
CA GLY A 32 -15.68 -0.47 -17.23
C GLY A 32 -15.83 -1.12 -15.87
N TYR A 33 -17.09 -1.23 -15.42
CA TYR A 33 -17.40 -1.63 -14.07
C TYR A 33 -16.78 -2.97 -13.67
N GLU A 34 -16.97 -4.00 -14.48
CA GLU A 34 -16.56 -5.34 -14.07
C GLU A 34 -15.05 -5.45 -13.93
N ARG A 35 -14.33 -4.84 -14.88
CA ARG A 35 -12.88 -4.91 -14.85
C ARG A 35 -12.32 -4.12 -13.68
N ILE A 36 -12.89 -2.95 -13.42
CA ILE A 36 -12.45 -2.12 -12.32
C ILE A 36 -12.74 -2.81 -10.98
N MET A 37 -13.91 -3.41 -10.84
CA MET A 37 -14.24 -4.08 -9.58
C MET A 37 -13.36 -5.29 -9.34
N ARG A 38 -13.03 -6.02 -10.40
CA ARG A 38 -12.13 -7.16 -10.25
C ARG A 38 -10.76 -6.72 -9.76
N LEU A 39 -10.25 -5.63 -10.35
CA LEU A 39 -8.96 -5.10 -9.91
C LEU A 39 -9.04 -4.59 -8.47
N THR A 40 -10.11 -3.89 -8.13
CA THR A 40 -10.27 -3.33 -6.81
C THR A 40 -10.27 -4.43 -5.74
N GLU A 41 -10.99 -5.51 -6.01
CA GLU A 41 -11.01 -6.64 -5.07
C GLU A 41 -9.63 -7.28 -4.93
N ALA A 42 -8.93 -7.45 -6.04
CA ALA A 42 -7.58 -7.99 -6.00
C ALA A 42 -6.64 -7.06 -5.24
N TRP A 43 -6.79 -5.77 -5.42
CA TRP A 43 -5.99 -4.77 -4.73
C TRP A 43 -6.21 -4.84 -3.22
N GLN A 44 -7.47 -4.95 -2.81
CA GLN A 44 -7.79 -5.07 -1.39
C GLN A 44 -7.18 -6.34 -0.81
N GLN A 45 -7.21 -7.42 -1.55
CA GLN A 45 -6.59 -8.66 -1.10
C GLN A 45 -5.08 -8.50 -0.94
N THR A 46 -4.45 -7.84 -1.90
CA THR A 46 -3.02 -7.57 -1.81
C THR A 46 -2.68 -6.74 -0.58
N GLN A 47 -3.51 -5.73 -0.29
CA GLN A 47 -3.31 -4.92 0.90
C GLN A 47 -3.34 -5.77 2.16
N LYS A 48 -4.29 -6.70 2.24
CA LYS A 48 -4.37 -7.59 3.40
C LYS A 48 -3.14 -8.47 3.51
N GLU A 49 -2.66 -8.98 2.39
CA GLU A 49 -1.49 -9.86 2.40
C GLU A 49 -0.24 -9.16 2.90
N TYR A 50 -0.11 -7.86 2.61
CA TYR A 50 1.08 -7.12 2.99
C TYR A 50 0.93 -6.36 4.30
N THR A 51 -0.22 -6.45 4.95
CA THR A 51 -0.43 -5.74 6.22
C THR A 51 0.66 -6.02 7.25
N PRO A 52 1.16 -7.28 7.41
CA PRO A 52 2.20 -7.50 8.41
C PRO A 52 3.46 -6.67 8.20
N ALA A 53 3.73 -6.24 6.96
CA ALA A 53 4.90 -5.40 6.70
C ALA A 53 4.84 -4.08 7.46
N LEU A 54 3.63 -3.61 7.79
CA LEU A 54 3.45 -2.33 8.46
C LEU A 54 3.50 -2.43 9.97
N ASN A 55 3.59 -3.63 10.51
CA ASN A 55 3.60 -3.85 11.96
C ASN A 55 4.93 -4.49 12.35
N SER A 56 5.85 -3.69 12.85
CA SER A 56 7.19 -4.18 13.16
C SER A 56 7.22 -5.20 14.28
N ASN A 57 6.12 -5.36 15.00
CA ASN A 57 6.02 -6.40 16.04
C ASN A 57 5.54 -7.73 15.50
N ASP A 58 5.11 -7.78 14.25
CA ASP A 58 4.64 -9.01 13.63
C ASP A 58 5.85 -9.86 13.23
N PRO A 59 5.85 -11.16 13.56
CA PRO A 59 6.98 -12.01 13.17
C PRO A 59 7.23 -12.07 11.67
N ALA A 60 6.21 -11.81 10.87
CA ALA A 60 6.32 -11.86 9.42
C ALA A 60 6.70 -10.51 8.81
N ALA A 61 6.91 -9.48 9.63
CA ALA A 61 7.15 -8.13 9.11
C ALA A 61 8.34 -8.08 8.16
N ASP A 62 9.48 -8.61 8.59
CA ASP A 62 10.69 -8.54 7.79
C ASP A 62 10.53 -9.28 6.46
N VAL A 63 9.91 -10.43 6.52
CA VAL A 63 9.71 -11.24 5.31
C VAL A 63 8.80 -10.51 4.32
N MET A 64 7.73 -9.91 4.82
CA MET A 64 6.79 -9.22 3.95
C MET A 64 7.38 -7.92 3.40
N GLN A 65 8.20 -7.23 4.18
CA GLN A 65 8.89 -6.04 3.70
C GLN A 65 9.86 -6.40 2.56
N GLU A 66 10.62 -7.45 2.73
CA GLU A 66 11.53 -7.91 1.70
C GLU A 66 10.78 -8.37 0.46
N HIS A 67 9.68 -9.09 0.67
CA HIS A 67 8.87 -9.56 -0.44
C HIS A 67 8.31 -8.40 -1.25
N MET A 68 7.82 -7.38 -0.57
CA MET A 68 7.31 -6.19 -1.25
C MET A 68 8.38 -5.55 -2.10
N ASP A 69 9.58 -5.36 -1.54
CA ASP A 69 10.67 -4.76 -2.29
C ASP A 69 11.04 -5.60 -3.52
N ARG A 70 11.03 -6.92 -3.36
CA ARG A 70 11.39 -7.81 -4.47
C ARG A 70 10.38 -7.70 -5.62
N VAL A 71 9.10 -7.68 -5.29
CA VAL A 71 8.07 -7.59 -6.32
C VAL A 71 8.14 -6.24 -7.02
N LEU A 72 8.30 -5.16 -6.24
CA LEU A 72 8.40 -3.84 -6.83
C LEU A 72 9.63 -3.72 -7.72
N ALA A 73 10.75 -4.34 -7.33
CA ALA A 73 11.94 -4.34 -8.16
C ALA A 73 11.69 -5.07 -9.49
N GLN A 74 10.91 -6.14 -9.45
CA GLN A 74 10.55 -6.84 -10.68
C GLN A 74 9.73 -5.95 -11.61
N ILE A 75 8.80 -5.19 -11.04
CA ILE A 75 7.97 -4.28 -11.83
C ILE A 75 8.84 -3.21 -12.48
N ILE A 76 9.77 -2.67 -11.72
CA ILE A 76 10.64 -1.61 -12.21
C ILE A 76 11.57 -2.10 -13.31
N GLY A 77 12.07 -3.34 -13.19
CA GLY A 77 12.88 -3.95 -14.23
C GLY A 77 14.13 -3.18 -14.60
N GLY A 78 14.74 -2.52 -13.62
CA GLY A 78 15.97 -1.77 -13.87
C GLY A 78 15.76 -0.40 -14.47
N LYS A 79 14.51 0.03 -14.66
CA LYS A 79 14.22 1.31 -15.31
C LYS A 79 14.47 2.49 -14.40
N GLN A 80 14.44 2.26 -13.10
CA GLN A 80 14.72 3.28 -12.11
C GLN A 80 15.17 2.60 -10.83
N GLU A 81 15.66 3.41 -9.89
CA GLU A 81 16.11 2.90 -8.61
C GLU A 81 14.91 2.75 -7.68
N LEU A 82 14.86 1.62 -6.97
CA LEU A 82 13.83 1.41 -5.96
C LEU A 82 14.38 1.82 -4.60
N ARG A 83 13.71 2.78 -3.97
CA ARG A 83 14.02 3.10 -2.58
C ARG A 83 13.55 1.96 -1.70
N PRO A 84 14.40 1.46 -0.80
CA PRO A 84 14.03 0.30 0.02
C PRO A 84 12.87 0.62 0.96
N PHE A 85 12.25 -0.44 1.47
CA PHE A 85 11.10 -0.30 2.36
C PHE A 85 11.38 0.68 3.50
N SER A 86 12.55 0.56 4.12
CA SER A 86 12.87 1.39 5.27
C SER A 86 12.86 2.87 4.96
N GLU A 87 13.16 3.24 3.72
CA GLU A 87 13.12 4.65 3.31
C GLU A 87 11.71 5.09 2.93
N ARG A 88 11.00 4.22 2.21
CA ARG A 88 9.64 4.56 1.80
C ARG A 88 8.69 4.66 2.99
N TYR A 89 8.98 3.91 4.04
CA TYR A 89 8.15 3.86 5.25
C TYR A 89 8.95 4.24 6.48
N HIS A 90 9.77 5.26 6.35
CA HIS A 90 10.69 5.62 7.44
C HIS A 90 9.95 6.02 8.73
N GLU A 91 8.71 6.44 8.62
CA GLU A 91 7.94 6.82 9.80
C GLU A 91 7.57 5.63 10.67
N LEU A 92 7.51 4.45 10.10
CA LEU A 92 7.28 3.25 10.90
C LEU A 92 8.44 2.98 11.83
N ARG A 93 9.66 3.27 11.38
CA ARG A 93 10.85 3.11 12.22
C ARG A 93 10.78 4.02 13.43
N LYS A 94 10.33 5.26 13.23
CA LYS A 94 10.19 6.20 14.34
C LYS A 94 9.20 5.68 15.36
N VAL A 95 8.09 5.13 14.91
CA VAL A 95 7.11 4.56 15.80
C VAL A 95 7.70 3.41 16.59
N THR A 96 8.52 2.58 15.94
CA THR A 96 9.18 1.46 16.59
C THR A 96 10.06 1.92 17.74
N TYR A 97 10.71 3.06 17.59
CA TYR A 97 11.60 3.59 18.60
C TYR A 97 10.87 4.19 19.79
N GLY A 98 9.58 4.35 19.67
CA GLY A 98 8.82 5.01 20.71
C GLY A 98 8.78 4.27 22.02
N ARG A 99 9.46 3.17 22.14
CA ARG A 99 9.48 2.42 23.38
C ARG A 99 10.49 2.88 24.31
#